data_355c040292182018d053aba7e01763ab
#
_entry.id   355c040292182018d053aba7e01763ab
#
_cell.length_a   1.000
_cell.length_b   1.000
_cell.length_c   1.000
_cell.angle_alpha   90.00
_cell.angle_beta   90.00
_cell.angle_gamma   90.00
#
_symmetry.space_group_name_H-M   'P 1'
#
loop_
_entity.id
_entity.type
_entity.pdbx_description
1 polymer ?
#
loop_
_entity_poly.entity_id
_entity_poly.type
_entity_poly.pdbx_seq_one_letter_code
_entity_poly.pdbx_strand_id
1 'polypeptide(L)'
;RSSGIGQDGMVSGAWSDGFKNSTNNVLAGVGLVWNLSSLQTNKYKAEASRQEGEAAKALHEQYRQSMEANLSAVHQEITMQFARLKNSKLAVQHAQDAYQMYLARYKSGLIALSELLQISKLLEEAEQKHIDAAKSYWILLAEEASLNSNFDFVFNNL
;
A
#
# COMPACT_ATOMS: atom_id res chain seq x y z
N ARG A 1 -27.57 5.17 57.22
CA ARG A 1 -27.84 5.49 58.64
C ARG A 1 -29.37 5.58 58.82
N SER A 2 -29.98 4.61 59.45
CA SER A 2 -31.39 4.70 59.83
C SER A 2 -31.46 5.33 61.21
N SER A 3 -32.18 6.41 61.36
CA SER A 3 -32.50 7.06 62.64
C SER A 3 -33.98 6.87 62.93
N GLY A 4 -34.34 6.36 64.08
CA GLY A 4 -35.71 6.31 64.54
C GLY A 4 -36.05 7.57 65.30
N ILE A 5 -37.31 8.04 65.19
CA ILE A 5 -37.84 9.18 65.97
C ILE A 5 -38.60 8.58 67.10
N GLY A 6 -38.19 8.89 68.31
CA GLY A 6 -38.94 8.51 69.54
C GLY A 6 -40.24 9.28 69.70
N GLN A 7 -41.14 8.82 70.55
CA GLN A 7 -42.41 9.50 70.87
C GLN A 7 -42.26 10.88 71.50
N ASP A 8 -41.04 11.19 71.95
CA ASP A 8 -40.62 12.48 72.51
C ASP A 8 -40.03 13.42 71.45
N GLY A 9 -40.04 13.04 70.15
CA GLY A 9 -39.52 13.85 69.07
C GLY A 9 -37.97 13.88 68.96
N MET A 10 -37.25 13.13 69.81
CA MET A 10 -35.81 13.06 69.74
C MET A 10 -35.31 12.01 68.71
N VAL A 11 -34.32 12.36 67.95
CA VAL A 11 -33.69 11.48 66.93
C VAL A 11 -32.61 10.64 67.62
N SER A 12 -32.83 9.31 67.71
CA SER A 12 -31.83 8.42 68.26
C SER A 12 -30.86 7.93 67.13
N GLY A 13 -29.58 7.89 67.44
CA GLY A 13 -28.54 7.44 66.54
C GLY A 13 -28.28 5.93 66.57
N ALA A 14 -29.07 5.17 67.35
CA ALA A 14 -28.87 3.75 67.48
C ALA A 14 -29.58 2.96 66.35
N TRP A 15 -28.88 2.02 65.76
CA TRP A 15 -29.37 1.19 64.67
C TRP A 15 -30.66 0.38 65.01
N SER A 16 -30.75 -0.02 66.30
CA SER A 16 -31.87 -0.83 66.80
C SER A 16 -33.21 -0.06 66.92
N ASP A 17 -33.16 1.27 67.04
CA ASP A 17 -34.37 2.08 67.27
C ASP A 17 -35.17 2.33 65.96
N GLY A 18 -34.54 2.18 64.82
CA GLY A 18 -35.23 2.21 63.52
C GLY A 18 -36.19 1.03 63.27
N PHE A 19 -36.04 -0.04 64.04
CA PHE A 19 -36.91 -1.26 63.93
C PHE A 19 -38.02 -1.35 65.03
N LYS A 20 -38.02 -0.45 65.98
CA LYS A 20 -38.98 -0.46 67.12
C LYS A 20 -40.25 0.31 66.83
N ASN A 21 -40.37 0.97 65.73
CA ASN A 21 -41.60 1.69 65.38
C ASN A 21 -42.61 0.70 64.79
N SER A 22 -43.67 0.42 65.52
CA SER A 22 -44.67 -0.62 65.31
C SER A 22 -45.68 -0.32 64.18
N THR A 23 -45.25 0.25 63.10
CA THR A 23 -46.03 0.24 61.85
C THR A 23 -45.36 -0.74 60.90
N ASN A 24 -45.98 -1.93 60.77
CA ASN A 24 -45.56 -2.97 59.85
C ASN A 24 -45.77 -2.51 58.40
N ASN A 25 -44.96 -1.59 57.95
CA ASN A 25 -44.84 -1.23 56.52
C ASN A 25 -43.50 -1.74 55.97
N VAL A 26 -43.50 -2.99 55.52
CA VAL A 26 -42.40 -3.52 54.71
C VAL A 26 -42.65 -3.08 53.29
N LEU A 27 -41.91 -2.06 52.83
CA LEU A 27 -41.89 -1.63 51.44
C LEU A 27 -40.66 -2.30 50.79
N ALA A 28 -40.89 -3.41 50.11
CA ALA A 28 -39.87 -4.01 49.23
C ALA A 28 -40.14 -3.56 47.79
N GLY A 29 -39.29 -2.67 47.30
CA GLY A 29 -39.35 -2.19 45.91
C GLY A 29 -38.23 -2.82 45.07
N VAL A 30 -38.55 -3.55 44.00
CA VAL A 30 -37.59 -3.95 42.97
C VAL A 30 -37.72 -2.93 41.85
N GLY A 31 -36.73 -2.07 41.72
CA GLY A 31 -36.63 -1.08 40.64
C GLY A 31 -35.89 -1.67 39.43
N LEU A 32 -36.57 -1.87 38.30
CA LEU A 32 -35.95 -2.21 37.03
C LEU A 32 -35.71 -0.91 36.26
N VAL A 33 -34.48 -0.45 36.21
CA VAL A 33 -34.09 0.72 35.39
C VAL A 33 -33.70 0.26 34.00
N TRP A 34 -34.58 0.45 33.05
CA TRP A 34 -34.34 0.14 31.64
C TRP A 34 -34.01 1.41 30.89
N ASN A 35 -32.77 1.50 30.39
CA ASN A 35 -32.34 2.64 29.60
C ASN A 35 -32.69 2.37 28.12
N LEU A 36 -33.90 2.68 27.71
CA LEU A 36 -34.42 2.49 26.35
C LEU A 36 -33.65 3.30 25.30
N SER A 37 -33.01 4.41 25.68
CA SER A 37 -32.20 5.22 24.77
C SER A 37 -30.90 4.52 24.35
N SER A 38 -30.38 3.62 25.19
CA SER A 38 -29.16 2.85 24.87
C SER A 38 -29.40 1.80 23.77
N LEU A 39 -30.61 1.24 23.68
CA LEU A 39 -30.97 0.27 22.63
C LEU A 39 -30.96 0.93 21.24
N GLN A 40 -31.52 2.14 21.13
CA GLN A 40 -31.59 2.88 19.89
C GLN A 40 -30.17 3.37 19.48
N THR A 41 -29.39 3.87 20.44
CA THR A 41 -28.00 4.31 20.21
C THR A 41 -27.13 3.13 19.77
N ASN A 42 -27.27 1.96 20.38
CA ASN A 42 -26.50 0.77 20.00
C ASN A 42 -26.88 0.26 18.60
N LYS A 43 -28.15 0.36 18.19
CA LYS A 43 -28.61 0.02 16.84
C LYS A 43 -27.94 0.93 15.79
N TYR A 44 -27.92 2.23 16.02
CA TYR A 44 -27.25 3.17 15.11
C TYR A 44 -25.73 2.98 15.07
N LYS A 45 -25.09 2.69 16.20
CA LYS A 45 -23.66 2.36 16.24
C LYS A 45 -23.34 1.07 15.48
N ALA A 46 -24.18 0.04 15.63
CA ALA A 46 -24.01 -1.22 14.89
C ALA A 46 -24.18 -1.00 13.37
N GLU A 47 -25.17 -0.19 12.97
CA GLU A 47 -25.36 0.14 11.55
C GLU A 47 -24.22 0.98 10.99
N ALA A 48 -23.73 1.99 11.73
CA ALA A 48 -22.56 2.78 11.35
C ALA A 48 -21.32 1.88 11.18
N SER A 49 -21.07 0.99 12.14
CA SER A 49 -19.94 0.04 12.07
C SER A 49 -20.07 -0.93 10.90
N ARG A 50 -21.28 -1.34 10.54
CA ARG A 50 -21.54 -2.16 9.35
C ARG A 50 -21.22 -1.40 8.07
N GLN A 51 -21.64 -0.14 7.96
CA GLN A 51 -21.35 0.71 6.80
C GLN A 51 -19.86 1.03 6.68
N GLU A 52 -19.17 1.27 7.80
CA GLU A 52 -17.71 1.40 7.82
C GLU A 52 -17.02 0.13 7.32
N GLY A 53 -17.51 -1.04 7.73
CA GLY A 53 -17.02 -2.32 7.25
C GLY A 53 -17.24 -2.54 5.74
N GLU A 54 -18.38 -2.13 5.21
CA GLU A 54 -18.68 -2.18 3.78
C GLU A 54 -17.81 -1.18 2.99
N ALA A 55 -17.61 0.03 3.50
CA ALA A 55 -16.71 1.01 2.91
C ALA A 55 -15.26 0.52 2.90
N ALA A 56 -14.80 -0.10 3.97
CA ALA A 56 -13.46 -0.70 4.03
C ALA A 56 -13.29 -1.84 3.00
N LYS A 57 -14.31 -2.68 2.81
CA LYS A 57 -14.29 -3.73 1.76
C LYS A 57 -14.25 -3.14 0.35
N ALA A 58 -15.05 -2.11 0.09
CA ALA A 58 -15.05 -1.43 -1.20
C ALA A 58 -13.69 -0.78 -1.50
N LEU A 59 -13.08 -0.15 -0.50
CA LEU A 59 -11.75 0.44 -0.59
C LEU A 59 -10.68 -0.63 -0.85
N HIS A 60 -10.74 -1.76 -0.15
CA HIS A 60 -9.83 -2.89 -0.38
C HIS A 60 -9.95 -3.42 -1.81
N GLU A 61 -11.17 -3.57 -2.31
CA GLU A 61 -11.42 -4.02 -3.69
C GLU A 61 -10.88 -3.02 -4.73
N GLN A 62 -11.05 -1.72 -4.48
CA GLN A 62 -10.48 -0.67 -5.32
C GLN A 62 -8.94 -0.75 -5.35
N TYR A 63 -8.30 -0.92 -4.19
CA TYR A 63 -6.84 -1.09 -4.12
C TYR A 63 -6.39 -2.35 -4.86
N ARG A 64 -7.09 -3.47 -4.69
CA ARG A 64 -6.79 -4.72 -5.38
C ARG A 64 -6.83 -4.54 -6.90
N GLN A 65 -7.90 -3.94 -7.42
CA GLN A 65 -8.04 -3.68 -8.86
C GLN A 65 -6.97 -2.72 -9.38
N SER A 66 -6.64 -1.68 -8.61
CA SER A 66 -5.57 -0.75 -8.97
C SER A 66 -4.20 -1.45 -9.03
N MET A 67 -3.90 -2.31 -8.05
CA MET A 67 -2.65 -3.07 -8.05
C MET A 67 -2.57 -4.06 -9.21
N GLU A 68 -3.65 -4.78 -9.52
CA GLU A 68 -3.71 -5.70 -10.67
C GLU A 68 -3.52 -4.96 -12.00
N ALA A 69 -4.14 -3.78 -12.14
CA ALA A 69 -3.96 -2.95 -13.33
C ALA A 69 -2.53 -2.44 -13.48
N ASN A 70 -1.92 -1.96 -12.38
CA ASN A 70 -0.53 -1.50 -12.36
C ASN A 70 0.43 -2.65 -12.69
N LEU A 71 0.23 -3.83 -12.11
CA LEU A 71 1.05 -5.00 -12.38
C LEU A 71 0.97 -5.42 -13.86
N SER A 72 -0.23 -5.41 -14.44
CA SER A 72 -0.44 -5.71 -15.84
C SER A 72 0.27 -4.69 -16.75
N ALA A 73 0.21 -3.40 -16.41
CA ALA A 73 0.89 -2.34 -17.14
C ALA A 73 2.42 -2.51 -17.10
N VAL A 74 2.98 -2.73 -15.91
CA VAL A 74 4.42 -2.95 -15.73
C VAL A 74 4.88 -4.19 -16.49
N HIS A 75 4.11 -5.28 -16.50
CA HIS A 75 4.45 -6.49 -17.25
C HIS A 75 4.49 -6.25 -18.77
N GLN A 76 3.57 -5.44 -19.30
CA GLN A 76 3.60 -5.03 -20.70
C GLN A 76 4.81 -4.15 -21.01
N GLU A 77 5.14 -3.20 -20.13
CA GLU A 77 6.31 -2.34 -20.28
C GLU A 77 7.61 -3.14 -20.26
N ILE A 78 7.76 -4.12 -19.38
CA ILE A 78 8.91 -5.04 -19.34
C ILE A 78 9.07 -5.75 -20.68
N THR A 79 7.98 -6.27 -21.24
CA THR A 79 8.01 -6.96 -22.53
C THR A 79 8.49 -6.03 -23.65
N MET A 80 7.99 -4.81 -23.70
CA MET A 80 8.41 -3.81 -24.67
C MET A 80 9.85 -3.38 -24.46
N GLN A 81 10.26 -3.19 -23.21
CA GLN A 81 11.62 -2.76 -22.89
C GLN A 81 12.65 -3.86 -23.15
N PHE A 82 12.29 -5.12 -22.95
CA PHE A 82 13.12 -6.25 -23.36
C PHE A 82 13.35 -6.28 -24.86
N ALA A 83 12.33 -6.02 -25.67
CA ALA A 83 12.48 -5.89 -27.12
C ALA A 83 13.40 -4.71 -27.50
N ARG A 84 13.28 -3.57 -26.82
CA ARG A 84 14.18 -2.42 -27.00
C ARG A 84 15.62 -2.77 -26.65
N LEU A 85 15.85 -3.46 -25.54
CA LEU A 85 17.17 -3.92 -25.11
C LEU A 85 17.81 -4.84 -26.16
N LYS A 86 17.06 -5.78 -26.70
CA LYS A 86 17.49 -6.67 -27.77
C LYS A 86 17.85 -5.90 -29.05
N ASN A 87 17.00 -4.96 -29.46
CA ASN A 87 17.22 -4.16 -30.65
C ASN A 87 18.42 -3.20 -30.50
N SER A 88 18.58 -2.59 -29.32
CA SER A 88 19.73 -1.72 -29.04
C SER A 88 21.05 -2.48 -29.07
N LYS A 89 21.08 -3.74 -28.57
CA LYS A 89 22.26 -4.61 -28.69
C LYS A 89 22.62 -4.88 -30.15
N LEU A 90 21.66 -5.17 -31.00
CA LEU A 90 21.88 -5.34 -32.43
C LEU A 90 22.40 -4.05 -33.09
N ALA A 91 21.87 -2.89 -32.69
CA ALA A 91 22.31 -1.60 -33.18
C ALA A 91 23.81 -1.34 -32.84
N VAL A 92 24.21 -1.68 -31.61
CA VAL A 92 25.64 -1.60 -31.21
C VAL A 92 26.50 -2.50 -32.09
N GLN A 93 26.10 -3.75 -32.34
CA GLN A 93 26.82 -4.67 -33.20
C GLN A 93 26.99 -4.10 -34.60
N HIS A 94 25.94 -3.61 -35.23
CA HIS A 94 26.00 -3.01 -36.57
C HIS A 94 26.85 -1.74 -36.61
N ALA A 95 26.77 -0.89 -35.56
CA ALA A 95 27.60 0.30 -35.46
C ALA A 95 29.08 -0.06 -35.31
N GLN A 96 29.39 -1.13 -34.57
CA GLN A 96 30.75 -1.64 -34.37
C GLN A 96 31.32 -2.21 -35.68
N ASP A 97 30.51 -2.99 -36.41
CA ASP A 97 30.90 -3.52 -37.72
C ASP A 97 31.19 -2.37 -38.72
N ALA A 98 30.31 -1.37 -38.74
CA ALA A 98 30.47 -0.17 -39.54
C ALA A 98 31.79 0.56 -39.17
N TYR A 99 32.05 0.76 -37.88
CA TYR A 99 33.25 1.39 -37.40
C TYR A 99 34.53 0.64 -37.88
N GLN A 100 34.57 -0.67 -37.78
CA GLN A 100 35.69 -1.49 -38.22
C GLN A 100 35.88 -1.35 -39.73
N MET A 101 34.84 -1.35 -40.53
CA MET A 101 34.92 -1.15 -41.99
C MET A 101 35.45 0.24 -42.34
N TYR A 102 34.98 1.30 -41.68
CA TYR A 102 35.48 2.66 -41.92
C TYR A 102 36.90 2.85 -41.42
N LEU A 103 37.29 2.22 -40.33
CA LEU A 103 38.65 2.21 -39.83
C LEU A 103 39.65 1.59 -40.86
N ALA A 104 39.23 0.48 -41.49
CA ALA A 104 40.03 -0.15 -42.55
C ALA A 104 40.19 0.78 -43.78
N ARG A 105 39.11 1.46 -44.20
CA ARG A 105 39.12 2.44 -45.29
C ARG A 105 40.00 3.64 -44.98
N TYR A 106 39.94 4.15 -43.75
CA TYR A 106 40.79 5.23 -43.28
C TYR A 106 42.28 4.84 -43.32
N LYS A 107 42.63 3.66 -42.82
CA LYS A 107 44.01 3.12 -42.86
C LYS A 107 44.53 2.96 -44.29
N SER A 108 43.64 2.73 -45.23
CA SER A 108 43.96 2.64 -46.67
C SER A 108 43.97 3.99 -47.39
N GLY A 109 43.74 5.11 -46.69
CA GLY A 109 43.68 6.44 -47.25
C GLY A 109 42.43 6.73 -48.11
N LEU A 110 41.41 5.90 -48.03
CA LEU A 110 40.20 6.00 -48.87
C LEU A 110 39.14 6.96 -48.33
N ILE A 111 39.24 7.33 -47.06
CA ILE A 111 38.30 8.27 -46.40
C ILE A 111 39.07 9.26 -45.52
N ALA A 112 38.44 10.40 -45.25
CA ALA A 112 38.97 11.40 -44.34
C ALA A 112 38.77 11.01 -42.86
N LEU A 113 39.61 11.56 -41.97
CA LEU A 113 39.46 11.36 -40.51
C LEU A 113 38.12 11.85 -40.00
N SER A 114 37.56 12.91 -40.59
CA SER A 114 36.24 13.45 -40.21
C SER A 114 35.10 12.41 -40.40
N GLU A 115 35.19 11.61 -41.48
CA GLU A 115 34.18 10.55 -41.71
C GLU A 115 34.32 9.41 -40.68
N LEU A 116 35.58 9.01 -40.35
CA LEU A 116 35.81 8.03 -39.28
C LEU A 116 35.31 8.53 -37.94
N LEU A 117 35.50 9.79 -37.59
CA LEU A 117 35.02 10.40 -36.35
C LEU A 117 33.49 10.44 -36.27
N GLN A 118 32.82 10.68 -37.41
CA GLN A 118 31.35 10.61 -37.45
C GLN A 118 30.83 9.21 -37.14
N ILE A 119 31.46 8.17 -37.68
CA ILE A 119 31.06 6.77 -37.41
C ILE A 119 31.42 6.37 -35.98
N SER A 120 32.59 6.85 -35.45
CA SER A 120 32.92 6.65 -34.04
C SER A 120 31.88 7.23 -33.10
N LYS A 121 31.38 8.45 -33.40
CA LYS A 121 30.30 9.06 -32.63
C LYS A 121 28.98 8.27 -32.73
N LEU A 122 28.67 7.72 -33.90
CA LEU A 122 27.50 6.89 -34.08
C LEU A 122 27.55 5.61 -33.24
N LEU A 123 28.74 4.99 -33.13
CA LEU A 123 28.97 3.84 -32.25
C LEU A 123 28.78 4.23 -30.78
N GLU A 124 29.35 5.33 -30.33
CA GLU A 124 29.20 5.84 -28.96
C GLU A 124 27.71 6.10 -28.64
N GLU A 125 26.96 6.72 -29.54
CA GLU A 125 25.53 6.96 -29.39
C GLU A 125 24.72 5.65 -29.29
N ALA A 126 25.11 4.62 -30.07
CA ALA A 126 24.47 3.31 -30.01
C ALA A 126 24.73 2.60 -28.67
N GLU A 127 25.98 2.64 -28.20
CA GLU A 127 26.39 2.09 -26.90
C GLU A 127 25.64 2.78 -25.73
N GLN A 128 25.57 4.12 -25.77
CA GLN A 128 24.82 4.87 -24.76
C GLN A 128 23.33 4.48 -24.73
N LYS A 129 22.71 4.38 -25.89
CA LYS A 129 21.30 3.94 -26.00
C LYS A 129 21.09 2.52 -25.47
N HIS A 130 22.07 1.64 -25.67
CA HIS A 130 22.01 0.28 -25.13
C HIS A 130 22.09 0.27 -23.60
N ILE A 131 23.00 1.06 -23.02
CA ILE A 131 23.12 1.23 -21.56
C ILE A 131 21.82 1.79 -20.98
N ASP A 132 21.24 2.81 -21.61
CA ASP A 132 19.99 3.41 -21.17
C ASP A 132 18.82 2.41 -21.25
N ALA A 133 18.76 1.58 -22.29
CA ALA A 133 17.77 0.52 -22.44
C ALA A 133 17.93 -0.56 -21.37
N ALA A 134 19.18 -0.96 -21.06
CA ALA A 134 19.47 -1.92 -20.00
C ALA A 134 19.07 -1.38 -18.63
N LYS A 135 19.44 -0.13 -18.33
CA LYS A 135 19.04 0.54 -17.09
C LYS A 135 17.52 0.57 -16.92
N SER A 136 16.80 0.99 -17.96
CA SER A 136 15.33 1.06 -17.92
C SER A 136 14.71 -0.32 -17.72
N TYR A 137 15.25 -1.35 -18.34
CA TYR A 137 14.79 -2.73 -18.15
C TYR A 137 14.95 -3.19 -16.70
N TRP A 138 16.10 -2.94 -16.07
CA TRP A 138 16.36 -3.31 -14.68
C TRP A 138 15.48 -2.52 -13.69
N ILE A 139 15.20 -1.25 -13.97
CA ILE A 139 14.28 -0.44 -13.15
C ILE A 139 12.88 -1.03 -13.17
N LEU A 140 12.36 -1.42 -14.35
CA LEU A 140 11.03 -2.03 -14.45
C LEU A 140 10.95 -3.39 -13.77
N LEU A 141 12.02 -4.20 -13.83
CA LEU A 141 12.07 -5.47 -13.09
C LEU A 141 12.06 -5.26 -11.57
N ALA A 142 12.77 -4.24 -11.09
CA ALA A 142 12.74 -3.89 -9.67
C ALA A 142 11.36 -3.37 -9.23
N GLU A 143 10.67 -2.63 -10.09
CA GLU A 143 9.30 -2.17 -9.86
C GLU A 143 8.31 -3.33 -9.79
N GLU A 144 8.37 -4.27 -10.74
CA GLU A 144 7.56 -5.51 -10.71
C GLU A 144 7.81 -6.32 -9.44
N ALA A 145 9.08 -6.51 -9.07
CA ALA A 145 9.46 -7.21 -7.84
C ALA A 145 8.91 -6.53 -6.58
N SER A 146 8.91 -5.19 -6.57
CA SER A 146 8.32 -4.40 -5.48
C SER A 146 6.80 -4.59 -5.38
N LEU A 147 6.09 -4.56 -6.52
CA LEU A 147 4.63 -4.77 -6.55
C LEU A 147 4.22 -6.18 -6.13
N ASN A 148 4.99 -7.19 -6.52
CA ASN A 148 4.75 -8.59 -6.18
C ASN A 148 5.34 -9.00 -4.82
N SER A 149 6.13 -8.14 -4.17
CA SER A 149 6.92 -8.48 -2.98
C SER A 149 7.82 -9.72 -3.18
N ASN A 150 8.21 -9.99 -4.42
CA ASN A 150 9.05 -11.12 -4.81
C ASN A 150 10.34 -10.62 -5.47
N PHE A 151 11.43 -10.64 -4.72
CA PHE A 151 12.74 -10.18 -5.17
C PHE A 151 13.67 -11.31 -5.62
N ASP A 152 13.25 -12.56 -5.54
CA ASP A 152 14.10 -13.74 -5.85
C ASP A 152 14.63 -13.70 -7.28
N PHE A 153 13.81 -13.25 -8.23
CA PHE A 153 14.23 -13.11 -9.63
C PHE A 153 15.34 -12.07 -9.79
N VAL A 154 15.25 -10.95 -9.08
CA VAL A 154 16.25 -9.88 -9.17
C VAL A 154 17.58 -10.36 -8.59
N PHE A 155 17.56 -11.02 -7.42
CA PHE A 155 18.78 -11.50 -6.75
C PHE A 155 19.46 -12.66 -7.47
N ASN A 156 18.71 -13.50 -8.19
CA ASN A 156 19.27 -14.63 -8.92
C ASN A 156 19.89 -14.24 -10.29
N ASN A 157 19.67 -12.99 -10.77
CA ASN A 157 20.17 -12.51 -12.07
C ASN A 157 21.14 -11.33 -11.93
N LEU A 158 21.55 -10.98 -10.70
CA LEU A 158 22.66 -10.04 -10.42
C LEU A 158 23.98 -10.80 -10.38
#